data_e039c5a74e7c72db89def8768305f2a3
#
_entry.id   e039c5a74e7c72db89def8768305f2a3
#
_cell.length_a   1.000
_cell.length_b   1.000
_cell.length_c   1.000
_cell.angle_alpha   90.00
_cell.angle_beta   90.00
_cell.angle_gamma   90.00
#
_symmetry.space_group_name_H-M   'P 1'
#
loop_
_entity.id
_entity.type
_entity.pdbx_description
1 polymer ?
#
loop_
_entity_poly.entity_id
_entity_poly.type
_entity_poly.pdbx_seq_one_letter_code
_entity_poly.pdbx_strand_id
1 'polypeptide(L)'
;VKEIALHNPIIMVILVSAVVIGVLYWFFGTELGCGIRATGSNPAMSRAQGINTSFNVVLGLAVSNGLVALSGALLSQYQGFADVSMGRGAIVIGLAAVIIGEALFSRIFHNFALKLVSVSLGAIIYYIVIQLVLTLGFDANLLKLLSASVVAVFLAVPYWKGRYCLLYTSPSP
;
A
#
# COMPACT_ATOMS: atom_id res chain seq x y z
N VAL A 1 17.13 -26.99 4.14
CA VAL A 1 16.19 -25.90 3.75
C VAL A 1 15.47 -25.35 4.97
N LYS A 2 15.02 -26.19 5.93
CA LYS A 2 14.32 -25.73 7.15
C LYS A 2 15.16 -24.85 8.08
N GLU A 3 16.45 -25.15 8.24
CA GLU A 3 17.31 -24.40 9.16
C GLU A 3 17.72 -23.01 8.64
N ILE A 4 17.89 -22.88 7.33
CA ILE A 4 18.31 -21.60 6.71
C ILE A 4 17.18 -20.57 6.72
N ALA A 5 15.93 -20.99 6.52
CA ALA A 5 14.76 -20.09 6.51
C ALA A 5 14.40 -19.60 7.92
N LEU A 6 14.59 -20.41 8.97
CA LEU A 6 14.32 -19.99 10.35
C LEU A 6 15.42 -19.08 10.93
N HIS A 7 16.62 -19.11 10.38
CA HIS A 7 17.76 -18.34 10.91
C HIS A 7 17.88 -16.93 10.33
N ASN A 8 17.22 -16.65 9.19
CA ASN A 8 17.21 -15.33 8.56
C ASN A 8 15.79 -14.78 8.41
N PRO A 9 15.32 -13.94 9.34
CA PRO A 9 13.97 -13.36 9.28
C PRO A 9 13.71 -12.57 7.99
N ILE A 10 14.75 -12.04 7.36
CA ILE A 10 14.65 -11.28 6.11
C ILE A 10 14.19 -12.19 4.96
N ILE A 11 14.75 -13.39 4.85
CA ILE A 11 14.39 -14.35 3.78
C ILE A 11 12.94 -14.78 3.94
N MET A 12 12.47 -15.01 5.17
CA MET A 12 11.10 -15.38 5.46
C MET A 12 10.12 -14.27 5.04
N VAL A 13 10.42 -13.02 5.37
CA VAL A 13 9.59 -11.86 5.00
C VAL A 13 9.53 -11.70 3.48
N ILE A 14 10.66 -11.82 2.78
CA ILE A 14 10.71 -11.73 1.31
C ILE A 14 9.87 -12.84 0.69
N LEU A 15 9.99 -14.08 1.17
CA LEU A 15 9.26 -15.22 0.64
C LEU A 15 7.75 -15.05 0.84
N VAL A 16 7.32 -14.66 2.04
CA VAL A 16 5.90 -14.41 2.34
C VAL A 16 5.37 -13.26 1.49
N SER A 17 6.12 -12.16 1.35
CA SER A 17 5.72 -11.03 0.49
C SER A 17 5.59 -11.44 -0.97
N ALA A 18 6.50 -12.26 -1.49
CA ALA A 18 6.44 -12.77 -2.85
C ALA A 18 5.20 -13.67 -3.07
N VAL A 19 4.89 -14.54 -2.11
CA VAL A 19 3.70 -15.40 -2.16
C VAL A 19 2.42 -14.55 -2.14
N VAL A 20 2.33 -13.57 -1.26
CA VAL A 20 1.17 -12.67 -1.16
C VAL A 20 0.98 -11.89 -2.46
N ILE A 21 2.06 -11.32 -3.02
CA ILE A 21 2.01 -10.61 -4.30
C ILE A 21 1.56 -11.55 -5.42
N GLY A 22 2.07 -12.78 -5.46
CA GLY A 22 1.67 -13.78 -6.46
C GLY A 22 0.19 -14.15 -6.35
N VAL A 23 -0.32 -14.39 -5.14
CA VAL A 23 -1.73 -14.70 -4.89
C VAL A 23 -2.62 -13.52 -5.28
N LEU A 24 -2.26 -12.30 -4.91
CA LEU A 24 -3.00 -11.11 -5.29
C LEU A 24 -3.00 -10.88 -6.80
N TYR A 25 -1.85 -11.08 -7.45
CA TYR A 25 -1.77 -10.96 -8.90
C TYR A 25 -2.69 -11.95 -9.61
N TRP A 26 -2.68 -13.21 -9.16
CA TRP A 26 -3.58 -14.22 -9.70
C TRP A 26 -5.05 -13.87 -9.43
N PHE A 27 -5.39 -13.49 -8.20
CA PHE A 27 -6.77 -13.13 -7.81
C PHE A 27 -7.30 -11.94 -8.63
N PHE A 28 -6.52 -10.87 -8.77
CA PHE A 28 -6.91 -9.68 -9.54
C PHE A 28 -6.90 -9.91 -11.07
N GLY A 29 -6.35 -11.01 -11.53
CA GLY A 29 -6.47 -11.50 -12.90
C GLY A 29 -7.77 -12.25 -13.18
N THR A 30 -8.53 -12.65 -12.15
CA THR A 30 -9.83 -13.32 -12.31
C THR A 30 -10.94 -12.31 -12.62
N GLU A 31 -12.10 -12.81 -13.09
CA GLU A 31 -13.28 -11.98 -13.35
C GLU A 31 -13.72 -11.17 -12.12
N LEU A 32 -13.69 -11.79 -10.93
CA LEU A 32 -14.01 -11.13 -9.66
C LEU A 32 -13.03 -9.98 -9.36
N GLY A 33 -11.74 -10.22 -9.55
CA GLY A 33 -10.72 -9.20 -9.36
C GLY A 33 -10.85 -8.04 -10.35
N CYS A 34 -11.14 -8.33 -11.62
CA CYS A 34 -11.44 -7.31 -12.62
C CYS A 34 -12.70 -6.52 -12.27
N GLY A 35 -13.74 -7.19 -11.76
CA GLY A 35 -14.98 -6.55 -11.29
C GLY A 35 -14.74 -5.59 -10.12
N ILE A 36 -13.89 -5.97 -9.14
CA ILE A 36 -13.51 -5.11 -8.02
C ILE A 36 -12.77 -3.86 -8.53
N ARG A 37 -11.81 -4.04 -9.44
CA ARG A 37 -11.04 -2.92 -10.02
C ARG A 37 -11.92 -1.97 -10.83
N ALA A 38 -12.83 -2.51 -11.65
CA ALA A 38 -13.79 -1.71 -12.41
C ALA A 38 -14.73 -0.92 -11.49
N THR A 39 -15.22 -1.57 -10.42
CA THR A 39 -16.09 -0.92 -9.42
C THR A 39 -15.34 0.19 -8.67
N GLY A 40 -14.06 0.00 -8.36
CA GLY A 40 -13.22 1.02 -7.72
C GLY A 40 -12.91 2.22 -8.62
N SER A 41 -12.81 2.01 -9.94
CA SER A 41 -12.54 3.06 -10.91
C SER A 41 -13.77 3.91 -11.21
N ASN A 42 -14.89 3.27 -11.54
CA ASN A 42 -16.15 3.96 -11.85
C ASN A 42 -17.35 3.06 -11.49
N PRO A 43 -17.96 3.24 -10.30
CA PRO A 43 -19.07 2.42 -9.85
C PRO A 43 -20.34 2.62 -10.67
N ALA A 44 -20.57 3.80 -11.25
CA ALA A 44 -21.74 4.07 -12.07
C ALA A 44 -21.68 3.30 -13.41
N MET A 45 -20.51 3.31 -14.05
CA MET A 45 -20.29 2.57 -15.30
C MET A 45 -20.36 1.05 -15.07
N SER A 46 -19.81 0.56 -13.95
CA SER A 46 -19.85 -0.85 -13.60
C SER A 46 -21.29 -1.35 -13.40
N ARG A 47 -22.15 -0.55 -12.78
CA ARG A 47 -23.59 -0.86 -12.66
C ARG A 47 -24.30 -0.89 -14.00
N ALA A 48 -23.97 0.05 -14.89
CA ALA A 48 -24.56 0.10 -16.23
C ALA A 48 -24.20 -1.17 -17.06
N GLN A 49 -23.08 -1.79 -16.77
CA GLN A 49 -22.65 -3.07 -17.37
C GLN A 49 -23.21 -4.32 -16.65
N GLY A 50 -24.10 -4.15 -15.67
CA GLY A 50 -24.72 -5.25 -14.94
C GLY A 50 -23.86 -5.85 -13.81
N ILE A 51 -22.73 -5.23 -13.47
CA ILE A 51 -21.85 -5.69 -12.38
C ILE A 51 -22.46 -5.32 -11.02
N ASN A 52 -22.58 -6.30 -10.13
CA ASN A 52 -23.04 -6.06 -8.76
C ASN A 52 -21.94 -5.35 -7.93
N THR A 53 -22.00 -4.01 -7.93
CA THR A 53 -21.01 -3.18 -7.23
C THR A 53 -21.02 -3.38 -5.73
N SER A 54 -22.18 -3.65 -5.11
CA SER A 54 -22.27 -3.87 -3.66
C SER A 54 -21.52 -5.14 -3.24
N PHE A 55 -21.69 -6.22 -3.99
CA PHE A 55 -20.94 -7.46 -3.75
C PHE A 55 -19.43 -7.25 -3.90
N ASN A 56 -19.00 -6.55 -4.96
CA ASN A 56 -17.59 -6.28 -5.23
C ASN A 56 -16.93 -5.42 -4.13
N VAL A 57 -17.66 -4.44 -3.58
CA VAL A 57 -17.16 -3.63 -2.46
C VAL A 57 -16.98 -4.48 -1.22
N VAL A 58 -17.95 -5.33 -0.86
CA VAL A 58 -17.86 -6.22 0.31
C VAL A 58 -16.71 -7.21 0.12
N LEU A 59 -16.57 -7.79 -1.06
CA LEU A 59 -15.48 -8.73 -1.36
C LEU A 59 -14.11 -8.05 -1.29
N GLY A 60 -13.98 -6.83 -1.83
CA GLY A 60 -12.76 -6.05 -1.74
C GLY A 60 -12.36 -5.71 -0.30
N LEU A 61 -13.34 -5.33 0.54
CA LEU A 61 -13.13 -5.10 1.96
C LEU A 61 -12.74 -6.39 2.71
N ALA A 62 -13.35 -7.52 2.38
CA ALA A 62 -13.01 -8.81 2.98
C ALA A 62 -11.56 -9.21 2.68
N VAL A 63 -11.13 -9.09 1.42
CA VAL A 63 -9.75 -9.35 1.00
C VAL A 63 -8.77 -8.40 1.72
N SER A 64 -9.09 -7.12 1.77
CA SER A 64 -8.26 -6.11 2.44
C SER A 64 -8.09 -6.41 3.92
N ASN A 65 -9.19 -6.71 4.63
CA ASN A 65 -9.15 -7.05 6.05
C ASN A 65 -8.40 -8.37 6.30
N GLY A 66 -8.52 -9.35 5.39
CA GLY A 66 -7.75 -10.59 5.45
C GLY A 66 -6.24 -10.34 5.36
N LEU A 67 -5.80 -9.44 4.49
CA LEU A 67 -4.39 -9.05 4.37
C LEU A 67 -3.88 -8.32 5.63
N VAL A 68 -4.70 -7.45 6.21
CA VAL A 68 -4.37 -6.77 7.48
C VAL A 68 -4.22 -7.79 8.61
N ALA A 69 -5.13 -8.76 8.72
CA ALA A 69 -5.05 -9.81 9.72
C ALA A 69 -3.79 -10.67 9.54
N LEU A 70 -3.46 -11.03 8.31
CA LEU A 70 -2.24 -11.78 8.01
C LEU A 70 -0.98 -10.99 8.37
N SER A 71 -0.94 -9.70 8.07
CA SER A 71 0.18 -8.83 8.43
C SER A 71 0.34 -8.71 9.96
N GLY A 72 -0.77 -8.57 10.70
CA GLY A 72 -0.77 -8.53 12.16
C GLY A 72 -0.28 -9.85 12.79
N ALA A 73 -0.68 -10.99 12.22
CA ALA A 73 -0.22 -12.31 12.67
C ALA A 73 1.29 -12.49 12.46
N LEU A 74 1.82 -12.07 11.31
CA LEU A 74 3.26 -12.12 11.03
C LEU A 74 4.06 -11.21 11.96
N LEU A 75 3.52 -10.01 12.22
CA LEU A 75 4.17 -9.05 13.12
C LEU A 75 4.21 -9.58 14.56
N SER A 76 3.13 -10.18 15.05
CA SER A 76 3.07 -10.77 16.39
C SER A 76 4.02 -11.97 16.54
N GLN A 77 4.16 -12.78 15.49
CA GLN A 77 5.16 -13.86 15.48
C GLN A 77 6.59 -13.36 15.51
N TYR A 78 6.88 -12.28 14.80
CA TYR A 78 8.21 -11.68 14.78
C TYR A 78 8.58 -11.04 16.13
N GLN A 79 7.62 -10.35 16.76
CA GLN A 79 7.86 -9.65 18.04
C GLN A 79 7.72 -10.57 19.27
N GLY A 80 7.07 -11.73 19.12
CA GLY A 80 6.82 -12.67 20.22
C GLY A 80 5.71 -12.24 21.17
N PHE A 81 5.05 -11.10 20.93
CA PHE A 81 3.90 -10.63 21.70
C PHE A 81 2.88 -9.91 20.79
N ALA A 82 1.65 -9.79 21.25
CA ALA A 82 0.60 -9.06 20.58
C ALA A 82 0.02 -7.99 21.50
N ASP A 83 0.00 -6.75 21.04
CA ASP A 83 -0.58 -5.62 21.76
C ASP A 83 -1.58 -4.88 20.87
N VAL A 84 -2.69 -4.46 21.47
CA VAL A 84 -3.75 -3.69 20.78
C VAL A 84 -3.23 -2.37 20.23
N SER A 85 -2.19 -1.80 20.84
CA SER A 85 -1.59 -0.54 20.39
C SER A 85 -0.72 -0.67 19.14
N MET A 86 -0.30 -1.87 18.73
CA MET A 86 0.54 -2.10 17.54
C MET A 86 -0.08 -1.60 16.23
N GLY A 87 -1.41 -1.65 16.13
CA GLY A 87 -2.14 -1.13 14.96
C GLY A 87 -2.24 0.39 14.89
N ARG A 88 -1.89 1.09 15.99
CA ARG A 88 -1.96 2.57 16.01
C ARG A 88 -0.89 3.17 15.11
N GLY A 89 -1.33 3.91 14.12
CA GLY A 89 -0.44 4.51 13.13
C GLY A 89 -0.13 3.63 11.92
N ALA A 90 -0.48 2.34 11.93
CA ALA A 90 -0.27 1.45 10.79
C ALA A 90 -0.98 1.95 9.51
N ILE A 91 -2.14 2.58 9.65
CA ILE A 91 -2.87 3.21 8.52
C ILE A 91 -2.02 4.33 7.89
N VAL A 92 -1.39 5.17 8.71
CA VAL A 92 -0.56 6.28 8.22
C VAL A 92 0.68 5.74 7.51
N ILE A 93 1.31 4.72 8.09
CA ILE A 93 2.49 4.04 7.51
C ILE A 93 2.11 3.38 6.17
N GLY A 94 0.99 2.66 6.13
CA GLY A 94 0.50 2.02 4.92
C GLY A 94 0.18 3.02 3.82
N LEU A 95 -0.52 4.11 4.16
CA LEU A 95 -0.83 5.18 3.21
C LEU A 95 0.46 5.85 2.67
N ALA A 96 1.42 6.14 3.56
CA ALA A 96 2.71 6.69 3.16
C ALA A 96 3.46 5.76 2.21
N ALA A 97 3.51 4.46 2.50
CA ALA A 97 4.15 3.47 1.65
C ALA A 97 3.55 3.42 0.25
N VAL A 98 2.21 3.43 0.15
CA VAL A 98 1.50 3.44 -1.14
C VAL A 98 1.83 4.71 -1.92
N ILE A 99 1.74 5.88 -1.28
CA ILE A 99 1.98 7.18 -1.95
C ILE A 99 3.42 7.28 -2.42
N ILE A 100 4.39 6.91 -1.59
CA ILE A 100 5.82 6.90 -1.95
C ILE A 100 6.06 5.91 -3.10
N GLY A 101 5.50 4.71 -3.01
CA GLY A 101 5.59 3.71 -4.05
C GLY A 101 5.02 4.21 -5.38
N GLU A 102 3.83 4.80 -5.38
CA GLU A 102 3.23 5.37 -6.59
C GLU A 102 4.00 6.58 -7.11
N ALA A 103 4.40 7.52 -6.26
CA ALA A 103 5.10 8.73 -6.69
C ALA A 103 6.44 8.43 -7.35
N LEU A 104 7.21 7.47 -6.84
CA LEU A 104 8.52 7.11 -7.35
C LEU A 104 8.46 6.18 -8.57
N PHE A 105 7.56 5.20 -8.56
CA PHE A 105 7.55 4.11 -9.54
C PHE A 105 6.40 4.15 -10.55
N SER A 106 5.42 5.06 -10.44
CA SER A 106 4.26 5.12 -11.34
C SER A 106 4.63 5.33 -12.81
N ARG A 107 5.77 5.98 -13.08
CA ARG A 107 6.26 6.19 -14.45
C ARG A 107 6.91 4.95 -15.06
N ILE A 108 7.40 4.03 -14.22
CA ILE A 108 8.18 2.85 -14.64
C ILE A 108 7.29 1.63 -14.71
N PHE A 109 6.35 1.50 -13.77
CA PHE A 109 5.55 0.32 -13.56
C PHE A 109 4.13 0.48 -14.07
N HIS A 110 3.90 0.07 -15.32
CA HIS A 110 2.57 0.08 -15.94
C HIS A 110 1.73 -1.17 -15.62
N ASN A 111 2.38 -2.27 -15.25
CA ASN A 111 1.71 -3.53 -14.94
C ASN A 111 1.21 -3.58 -13.50
N PHE A 112 0.07 -4.23 -13.28
CA PHE A 112 -0.53 -4.37 -11.95
C PHE A 112 0.39 -5.08 -10.94
N ALA A 113 1.09 -6.15 -11.35
CA ALA A 113 2.06 -6.85 -10.51
C ALA A 113 3.19 -5.92 -10.06
N LEU A 114 3.71 -5.10 -10.97
CA LEU A 114 4.77 -4.14 -10.68
C LEU A 114 4.29 -3.01 -9.74
N LYS A 115 3.00 -2.66 -9.79
CA LYS A 115 2.41 -1.72 -8.82
C LYS A 115 2.37 -2.32 -7.40
N LEU A 116 2.08 -3.61 -7.24
CA LEU A 116 2.16 -4.27 -5.93
C LEU A 116 3.59 -4.30 -5.40
N VAL A 117 4.57 -4.56 -6.26
CA VAL A 117 5.99 -4.49 -5.90
C VAL A 117 6.39 -3.05 -5.52
N SER A 118 5.88 -2.03 -6.21
CA SER A 118 6.19 -0.62 -5.90
C SER A 118 5.72 -0.21 -4.50
N VAL A 119 4.58 -0.72 -4.04
CA VAL A 119 4.10 -0.49 -2.67
C VAL A 119 5.05 -1.11 -1.65
N SER A 120 5.52 -2.34 -1.90
CA SER A 120 6.50 -2.99 -1.02
C SER A 120 7.83 -2.23 -0.96
N LEU A 121 8.32 -1.74 -2.10
CA LEU A 121 9.51 -0.88 -2.16
C LEU A 121 9.28 0.47 -1.48
N GLY A 122 8.10 1.06 -1.64
CA GLY A 122 7.71 2.29 -0.94
C GLY A 122 7.73 2.13 0.58
N ALA A 123 7.26 0.99 1.09
CA ALA A 123 7.33 0.67 2.51
C ALA A 123 8.78 0.58 3.01
N ILE A 124 9.66 -0.08 2.26
CA ILE A 124 11.08 -0.18 2.60
C ILE A 124 11.72 1.21 2.66
N ILE A 125 11.47 2.05 1.66
CA ILE A 125 12.00 3.43 1.61
C ILE A 125 11.49 4.23 2.82
N TYR A 126 10.20 4.11 3.14
CA TYR A 126 9.62 4.78 4.30
C TYR A 126 10.32 4.39 5.60
N TYR A 127 10.54 3.08 5.83
CA TYR A 127 11.25 2.61 7.03
C TYR A 127 12.71 3.03 7.06
N ILE A 128 13.40 3.10 5.92
CA ILE A 128 14.78 3.62 5.85
C ILE A 128 14.83 5.09 6.27
N VAL A 129 13.87 5.90 5.77
CA VAL A 129 13.79 7.32 6.15
C VAL A 129 13.55 7.49 7.65
N ILE A 130 12.61 6.73 8.22
CA ILE A 130 12.35 6.75 9.66
C ILE A 130 13.59 6.34 10.45
N GLN A 131 14.26 5.27 10.05
CA GLN A 131 15.46 4.80 10.73
C GLN A 131 16.60 5.83 10.69
N LEU A 132 16.76 6.51 9.56
CA LEU A 132 17.74 7.58 9.42
C LEU A 132 17.45 8.76 10.34
N VAL A 133 16.18 9.14 10.48
CA VAL A 133 15.76 10.21 11.40
C VAL A 133 15.99 9.83 12.86
N LEU A 134 15.72 8.56 13.22
CA LEU A 134 16.03 8.05 14.58
C LEU A 134 17.51 8.11 14.91
N THR A 135 18.38 7.76 13.95
CA THR A 135 19.83 7.82 14.16
C THR A 135 20.37 9.24 14.32
N LEU A 136 19.64 10.25 13.82
CA LEU A 136 19.95 11.66 14.03
C LEU A 136 19.57 12.19 15.43
N GLY A 137 19.01 11.33 16.30
CA GLY A 137 18.72 11.66 17.69
C GLY A 137 17.41 12.40 17.93
N PHE A 138 16.47 12.35 16.99
CA PHE A 138 15.15 12.93 17.17
C PHE A 138 14.28 12.08 18.10
N ASP A 139 13.54 12.72 19.01
CA ASP A 139 12.63 12.07 19.93
C ASP A 139 11.51 11.31 19.22
N ALA A 140 11.08 10.17 19.77
CA ALA A 140 10.03 9.33 19.24
C ALA A 140 8.67 10.07 19.02
N ASN A 141 8.43 11.16 19.75
CA ASN A 141 7.26 11.99 19.57
C ASN A 141 7.32 12.85 18.30
N LEU A 142 8.54 13.25 17.92
CA LEU A 142 8.78 13.99 16.67
C LEU A 142 8.63 13.09 15.43
N LEU A 143 8.79 11.76 15.58
CA LEU A 143 8.57 10.81 14.48
C LEU A 143 7.14 10.83 13.95
N LYS A 144 6.15 10.98 14.81
CA LYS A 144 4.74 11.07 14.40
C LYS A 144 4.49 12.32 13.58
N LEU A 145 5.08 13.43 13.99
CA LEU A 145 4.97 14.70 13.27
C LEU A 145 5.74 14.65 11.95
N LEU A 146 6.90 14.04 11.93
CA LEU A 146 7.71 13.88 10.74
C LEU A 146 7.04 12.94 9.72
N SER A 147 6.49 11.80 10.16
CA SER A 147 5.76 10.89 9.29
C SER A 147 4.53 11.57 8.66
N ALA A 148 3.79 12.37 9.44
CA ALA A 148 2.68 13.16 8.94
C ALA A 148 3.15 14.22 7.92
N SER A 149 4.28 14.88 8.18
CA SER A 149 4.88 15.86 7.25
C SER A 149 5.32 15.23 5.94
N VAL A 150 5.98 14.08 5.99
CA VAL A 150 6.39 13.32 4.81
C VAL A 150 5.18 12.96 3.96
N VAL A 151 4.12 12.42 4.57
CA VAL A 151 2.87 12.10 3.88
C VAL A 151 2.24 13.34 3.26
N ALA A 152 2.19 14.45 4.00
CA ALA A 152 1.61 15.71 3.52
C ALA A 152 2.39 16.25 2.29
N VAL A 153 3.71 16.22 2.32
CA VAL A 153 4.55 16.65 1.20
C VAL A 153 4.32 15.77 -0.03
N PHE A 154 4.31 14.44 0.14
CA PHE A 154 4.08 13.53 -0.99
C PHE A 154 2.67 13.63 -1.56
N LEU A 155 1.65 13.92 -0.74
CA LEU A 155 0.28 14.20 -1.21
C LEU A 155 0.18 15.55 -1.92
N ALA A 156 0.93 16.57 -1.48
CA ALA A 156 0.93 17.88 -2.10
C ALA A 156 1.51 17.87 -3.53
N VAL A 157 2.52 17.04 -3.78
CA VAL A 157 3.19 16.95 -5.10
C VAL A 157 2.22 16.58 -6.23
N PRO A 158 1.41 15.49 -6.17
CA PRO A 158 0.46 15.16 -7.23
C PRO A 158 -0.69 16.19 -7.31
N TYR A 159 -1.11 16.76 -6.16
CA TYR A 159 -2.15 17.79 -6.13
C TYR A 159 -1.72 19.06 -6.87
N TRP A 160 -0.50 19.52 -6.67
CA TRP A 160 0.04 20.70 -7.38
C TRP A 160 0.20 20.41 -8.87
N LYS A 161 0.72 19.24 -9.27
CA LYS A 161 0.80 18.86 -10.69
C LYS A 161 -0.57 18.81 -11.36
N GLY A 162 -1.59 18.28 -10.70
CA GLY A 162 -2.95 18.22 -11.21
C GLY A 162 -3.56 19.62 -11.45
N ARG A 163 -3.28 20.57 -10.56
CA ARG A 163 -3.78 21.94 -10.68
C ARG A 163 -3.14 22.72 -11.84
N TYR A 164 -1.87 22.53 -12.08
CA TYR A 164 -1.20 23.15 -13.25
C TYR A 164 -1.66 22.54 -14.57
N CYS A 165 -2.03 21.25 -14.60
CA CYS A 165 -2.55 20.61 -15.79
C CYS A 165 -4.00 21.04 -16.12
N LEU A 166 -4.83 21.31 -15.11
CA LEU A 166 -6.22 21.79 -15.29
C LEU A 166 -6.29 23.25 -15.75
N LEU A 167 -5.28 24.06 -15.45
CA LEU A 167 -5.19 25.44 -15.96
C LEU A 167 -4.87 25.50 -17.47
N TYR A 168 -4.34 24.41 -18.05
CA TYR A 168 -4.01 24.35 -19.48
C TYR A 168 -5.11 23.75 -20.35
N THR A 169 -6.12 23.15 -19.77
CA THR A 169 -7.31 22.61 -20.46
C THR A 169 -8.57 23.37 -20.05
N SER A 170 -8.55 24.70 -20.15
CA SER A 170 -9.80 25.47 -20.20
C SER A 170 -10.43 25.20 -21.56
N PRO A 171 -11.64 24.61 -21.62
CA PRO A 171 -12.36 24.58 -22.88
C PRO A 171 -12.68 26.03 -23.25
N SER A 172 -12.22 26.44 -24.42
CA SER A 172 -12.67 27.70 -25.02
C SER A 172 -14.19 27.60 -25.30
N PRO A 173 -14.91 28.71 -25.15
CA PRO A 173 -16.36 28.77 -25.38
C PRO A 173 -16.74 28.40 -26.78
#